data_d892efd5aaecac85f03ce0f90ac5a747
#
_entry.id   d892efd5aaecac85f03ce0f90ac5a747
#
_cell.length_a   1.000
_cell.length_b   1.000
_cell.length_c   1.000
_cell.angle_alpha   90.00
_cell.angle_beta   90.00
_cell.angle_gamma   90.00
#
_symmetry.space_group_name_H-M   'P 1'
#
loop_
_entity.id
_entity.type
_entity.pdbx_description
1 polymer ?
#
loop_
_entity_poly.entity_id
_entity_poly.type
_entity_poly.pdbx_seq_one_letter_code
_entity_poly.pdbx_strand_id
1 'polypeptide(L)'
;MNNKILDTVKKYNMISKGDSVLIALSGGADSVMLTYFLLSIRDEYSLKLTAAHVEHGIRGEESLSDAEFCRELCKNNGIDFKILHINAPAEAKENKMGVEEYSRKARYNFFETIECDKIATAHNLSDNIETMIFRITRGTSLKGLCSIPPVRGKIIRPLIEVTSSEIRNYLDNNAISYRTDSTNSDSSYSRNYIRNEIMPLIKNLNSEFETHAAHLFESLRCDEEFIETRINAVYADACKDNMLVSDVINELSDSEKRRITAKWLNDNSLPVNDNVICGVLRLCSCNSRFEINRDVASVSANGFIRLINLSGNRSEIDFKVSKSVLSVKDFLNKYEFNYKKFDFYCDCDKIVGNVIVRSRKEGDSITLNGRNCTKSLKKFYNELHIPAEKRYRIPVIADDIGVIGIAQTAVSKRVAVDKSTKNILILKIRTEDKI
;
A
#
# COMPACT_ATOMS: atom_id res chain seq x y z
N MET A 1 30.82 23.61 0.68
CA MET A 1 29.47 23.06 0.96
C MET A 1 28.41 23.72 0.10
N ASN A 2 28.13 25.01 0.28
CA ASN A 2 27.04 25.70 -0.46
C ASN A 2 27.16 25.57 -2.00
N ASN A 3 28.37 25.67 -2.57
CA ASN A 3 28.55 25.47 -4.01
C ASN A 3 28.15 24.05 -4.47
N LYS A 4 28.54 23.01 -3.75
CA LYS A 4 28.15 21.62 -4.06
C LYS A 4 26.62 21.44 -4.06
N ILE A 5 25.94 22.05 -3.07
CA ILE A 5 24.46 22.01 -2.99
C ILE A 5 23.85 22.84 -4.13
N LEU A 6 24.41 24.00 -4.45
CA LEU A 6 23.93 24.85 -5.54
C LEU A 6 24.09 24.16 -6.89
N ASP A 7 25.19 23.44 -7.11
CA ASP A 7 25.41 22.66 -8.33
C ASP A 7 24.33 21.54 -8.44
N THR A 8 24.01 20.87 -7.34
CA THR A 8 22.90 19.89 -7.28
C THR A 8 21.55 20.54 -7.62
N VAL A 9 21.26 21.72 -7.07
CA VAL A 9 20.02 22.48 -7.35
C VAL A 9 19.93 22.85 -8.84
N LYS A 10 21.03 23.31 -9.44
CA LYS A 10 21.10 23.65 -10.87
C LYS A 10 20.99 22.42 -11.76
N LYS A 11 21.73 21.35 -11.44
CA LYS A 11 21.74 20.06 -12.18
C LYS A 11 20.34 19.48 -12.36
N TYR A 12 19.51 19.57 -11.30
CA TYR A 12 18.16 19.00 -11.31
C TYR A 12 17.03 20.04 -11.47
N ASN A 13 17.37 21.29 -11.81
CA ASN A 13 16.40 22.38 -11.99
C ASN A 13 15.40 22.47 -10.84
N MET A 14 15.90 22.42 -9.58
CA MET A 14 15.05 22.30 -8.39
C MET A 14 14.34 23.61 -8.04
N ILE A 15 14.97 24.77 -8.27
CA ILE A 15 14.53 26.07 -7.82
C ILE A 15 14.59 27.06 -8.99
N SER A 16 13.56 27.86 -9.13
CA SER A 16 13.46 28.97 -10.07
C SER A 16 13.43 30.31 -9.33
N LYS A 17 13.77 31.38 -10.02
CA LYS A 17 13.73 32.72 -9.45
C LYS A 17 12.28 33.12 -9.10
N GLY A 18 12.07 33.58 -7.87
CA GLY A 18 10.75 33.96 -7.36
C GLY A 18 9.93 32.85 -6.71
N ASP A 19 10.47 31.61 -6.70
CA ASP A 19 9.74 30.48 -6.08
C ASP A 19 9.43 30.72 -4.59
N SER A 20 8.26 30.29 -4.18
CA SER A 20 7.88 30.07 -2.78
C SER A 20 8.29 28.65 -2.35
N VAL A 21 9.18 28.56 -1.34
CA VAL A 21 9.77 27.29 -0.91
C VAL A 21 9.36 26.98 0.52
N LEU A 22 8.69 25.85 0.72
CA LEU A 22 8.39 25.28 2.02
C LEU A 22 9.55 24.41 2.49
N ILE A 23 10.14 24.73 3.63
CA ILE A 23 11.24 23.97 4.25
C ILE A 23 10.67 22.98 5.25
N ALA A 24 10.87 21.67 5.04
CA ALA A 24 10.55 20.65 6.02
C ALA A 24 11.60 20.67 7.14
N LEU A 25 11.35 21.42 8.21
CA LEU A 25 12.30 21.69 9.30
C LEU A 25 12.01 20.79 10.50
N SER A 26 12.91 19.84 10.78
CA SER A 26 12.83 18.96 11.97
C SER A 26 13.69 19.43 13.15
N GLY A 27 14.59 20.38 12.93
CA GLY A 27 15.59 20.81 13.92
C GLY A 27 16.89 20.02 13.88
N GLY A 28 16.92 18.85 13.26
CA GLY A 28 18.13 18.04 13.09
C GLY A 28 19.13 18.65 12.09
N ALA A 29 20.39 18.18 12.14
CA ALA A 29 21.51 18.70 11.36
C ALA A 29 21.17 18.93 9.87
N ASP A 30 20.60 17.91 9.22
CA ASP A 30 20.30 17.96 7.79
C ASP A 30 19.27 19.07 7.47
N SER A 31 18.20 19.20 8.26
CA SER A 31 17.16 20.22 8.05
C SER A 31 17.64 21.62 8.37
N VAL A 32 18.53 21.77 9.34
CA VAL A 32 19.19 23.04 9.66
C VAL A 32 20.12 23.45 8.52
N MET A 33 20.95 22.50 8.01
CA MET A 33 21.81 22.76 6.85
C MET A 33 21.01 23.21 5.62
N LEU A 34 19.89 22.52 5.32
CA LEU A 34 18.99 22.90 4.25
C LEU A 34 18.47 24.33 4.41
N THR A 35 18.08 24.69 5.64
CA THR A 35 17.58 26.03 5.96
C THR A 35 18.65 27.10 5.71
N TYR A 36 19.87 26.92 6.22
CA TYR A 36 20.97 27.87 6.01
C TYR A 36 21.40 27.97 4.54
N PHE A 37 21.38 26.83 3.81
CA PHE A 37 21.62 26.86 2.37
C PHE A 37 20.58 27.72 1.63
N LEU A 38 19.29 27.49 1.89
CA LEU A 38 18.21 28.27 1.23
C LEU A 38 18.26 29.75 1.60
N LEU A 39 18.63 30.09 2.84
CA LEU A 39 18.90 31.46 3.26
C LEU A 39 20.05 32.10 2.47
N SER A 40 21.13 31.33 2.21
CA SER A 40 22.30 31.85 1.50
C SER A 40 22.03 32.22 0.04
N ILE A 41 21.00 31.62 -0.57
CA ILE A 41 20.60 31.92 -1.96
C ILE A 41 19.30 32.72 -2.07
N ARG A 42 18.68 33.05 -0.92
CA ARG A 42 17.34 33.69 -0.86
C ARG A 42 17.25 34.97 -1.70
N ASP A 43 18.21 35.84 -1.54
CA ASP A 43 18.17 37.16 -2.19
C ASP A 43 18.51 37.03 -3.70
N GLU A 44 19.50 36.18 -4.05
CA GLU A 44 19.89 35.96 -5.44
C GLU A 44 18.72 35.38 -6.25
N TYR A 45 18.01 34.39 -5.68
CA TYR A 45 16.87 33.76 -6.32
C TYR A 45 15.52 34.41 -6.00
N SER A 46 15.50 35.47 -5.15
CA SER A 46 14.27 36.15 -4.71
C SER A 46 13.24 35.16 -4.09
N LEU A 47 13.71 34.25 -3.24
CA LEU A 47 12.87 33.18 -2.66
C LEU A 47 11.98 33.71 -1.55
N LYS A 48 10.75 33.19 -1.50
CA LYS A 48 9.86 33.32 -0.35
C LYS A 48 9.95 32.04 0.48
N LEU A 49 10.55 32.11 1.67
CA LEU A 49 10.78 30.95 2.53
C LEU A 49 9.73 30.88 3.63
N THR A 50 9.14 29.68 3.74
CA THR A 50 8.27 29.26 4.85
C THR A 50 8.80 27.98 5.42
N ALA A 51 8.87 27.80 6.73
CA ALA A 51 9.27 26.54 7.36
C ALA A 51 8.06 25.84 7.98
N ALA A 52 8.00 24.52 7.83
CA ALA A 52 6.99 23.68 8.43
C ALA A 52 7.62 22.63 9.35
N HIS A 53 7.16 22.59 10.59
CA HIS A 53 7.54 21.59 11.59
C HIS A 53 6.35 20.73 11.95
N VAL A 54 6.57 19.42 12.18
CA VAL A 54 5.54 18.52 12.70
C VAL A 54 6.04 17.94 14.02
N GLU A 55 5.35 18.28 15.09
CA GLU A 55 5.56 17.71 16.40
C GLU A 55 4.69 16.45 16.52
N HIS A 56 5.33 15.28 16.69
CA HIS A 56 4.68 13.98 16.56
C HIS A 56 4.12 13.39 17.88
N GLY A 57 4.32 14.06 19.03
CA GLY A 57 3.84 13.61 20.33
C GLY A 57 4.52 12.33 20.84
N ILE A 58 5.72 12.00 20.33
CA ILE A 58 6.39 10.73 20.66
C ILE A 58 7.27 10.86 21.90
N ARG A 59 7.99 12.00 22.07
CA ARG A 59 9.05 12.20 23.07
C ARG A 59 8.70 13.23 24.14
N GLY A 60 7.44 13.63 24.28
CA GLY A 60 6.98 14.57 25.30
C GLY A 60 7.76 15.90 25.25
N GLU A 61 8.42 16.30 26.37
CA GLU A 61 9.11 17.59 26.51
C GLU A 61 10.25 17.80 25.50
N GLU A 62 10.95 16.74 25.07
CA GLU A 62 11.99 16.85 24.02
C GLU A 62 11.41 17.32 22.69
N SER A 63 10.26 16.78 22.28
CA SER A 63 9.58 17.20 21.04
C SER A 63 9.17 18.66 21.08
N LEU A 64 8.72 19.15 22.23
CA LEU A 64 8.36 20.55 22.42
C LEU A 64 9.61 21.48 22.37
N SER A 65 10.72 21.04 22.97
CA SER A 65 12.02 21.75 22.90
C SER A 65 12.55 21.85 21.47
N ASP A 66 12.39 20.78 20.67
CA ASP A 66 12.75 20.78 19.25
C ASP A 66 11.88 21.75 18.43
N ALA A 67 10.58 21.79 18.71
CA ALA A 67 9.67 22.75 18.08
C ALA A 67 10.01 24.21 18.41
N GLU A 68 10.37 24.49 19.66
CA GLU A 68 10.79 25.86 20.07
C GLU A 68 12.12 26.24 19.42
N PHE A 69 13.10 25.33 19.37
CA PHE A 69 14.34 25.57 18.63
C PHE A 69 14.07 25.92 17.15
N CYS A 70 13.16 25.18 16.46
CA CYS A 70 12.79 25.49 15.09
C CYS A 70 12.11 26.85 14.95
N ARG A 71 11.27 27.22 15.92
CA ARG A 71 10.59 28.54 15.97
C ARG A 71 11.59 29.67 16.11
N GLU A 72 12.53 29.57 17.06
CA GLU A 72 13.58 30.58 17.30
C GLU A 72 14.49 30.70 16.07
N LEU A 73 14.90 29.57 15.46
CA LEU A 73 15.70 29.59 14.24
C LEU A 73 14.99 30.37 13.12
N CYS A 74 13.71 30.12 12.92
CA CYS A 74 12.93 30.83 11.90
C CYS A 74 12.77 32.30 12.22
N LYS A 75 12.46 32.66 13.47
CA LYS A 75 12.32 34.04 13.94
C LYS A 75 13.60 34.86 13.71
N ASN A 76 14.76 34.28 14.07
CA ASN A 76 16.05 34.93 13.95
C ASN A 76 16.48 35.18 12.49
N ASN A 77 15.91 34.40 11.55
CA ASN A 77 16.24 34.48 10.12
C ASN A 77 15.11 35.06 9.25
N GLY A 78 14.03 35.57 9.86
CA GLY A 78 12.90 36.15 9.13
C GLY A 78 12.20 35.14 8.19
N ILE A 79 11.99 33.90 8.67
CA ILE A 79 11.26 32.85 7.97
C ILE A 79 9.88 32.67 8.62
N ASP A 80 8.81 32.65 7.83
CA ASP A 80 7.48 32.32 8.33
C ASP A 80 7.45 30.83 8.83
N PHE A 81 6.89 30.60 10.03
CA PHE A 81 6.93 29.30 10.70
C PHE A 81 5.54 28.75 10.90
N LYS A 82 5.31 27.55 10.39
CA LYS A 82 4.08 26.77 10.54
C LYS A 82 4.36 25.49 11.34
N ILE A 83 3.49 25.17 12.27
CA ILE A 83 3.63 23.96 13.09
C ILE A 83 2.32 23.15 13.10
N LEU A 84 2.46 21.83 13.04
CA LEU A 84 1.39 20.86 13.27
C LEU A 84 1.75 20.04 14.51
N HIS A 85 0.81 19.93 15.45
CA HIS A 85 0.92 19.02 16.59
C HIS A 85 0.01 17.82 16.37
N ILE A 86 0.55 16.61 16.52
CA ILE A 86 -0.20 15.35 16.41
C ILE A 86 0.20 14.40 17.54
N ASN A 87 -0.69 13.50 17.91
CA ASN A 87 -0.37 12.36 18.75
C ASN A 87 -0.22 11.10 17.88
N ALA A 88 0.96 10.99 17.22
CA ALA A 88 1.20 9.93 16.26
C ALA A 88 0.98 8.51 16.81
N PRO A 89 1.36 8.14 18.06
CA PRO A 89 1.09 6.83 18.61
C PRO A 89 -0.43 6.51 18.75
N ALA A 90 -1.23 7.47 19.24
CA ALA A 90 -2.67 7.28 19.41
C ALA A 90 -3.39 7.23 18.06
N GLU A 91 -3.10 8.20 17.18
CA GLU A 91 -3.75 8.33 15.88
C GLU A 91 -3.36 7.20 14.91
N ALA A 92 -2.13 6.70 14.96
CA ALA A 92 -1.70 5.53 14.19
C ALA A 92 -2.47 4.26 14.59
N LYS A 93 -2.71 4.07 15.90
CA LYS A 93 -3.49 2.94 16.42
C LYS A 93 -4.95 2.99 15.94
N GLU A 94 -5.58 4.16 15.98
CA GLU A 94 -6.94 4.35 15.48
C GLU A 94 -7.05 4.07 13.98
N ASN A 95 -6.05 4.49 13.21
CA ASN A 95 -5.99 4.30 11.76
C ASN A 95 -5.44 2.92 11.34
N LYS A 96 -5.10 2.02 12.30
CA LYS A 96 -4.51 0.69 12.04
C LYS A 96 -3.25 0.74 11.16
N MET A 97 -2.41 1.73 11.41
CA MET A 97 -1.16 1.98 10.68
C MET A 97 0.04 1.89 11.63
N GLY A 98 1.24 1.70 11.06
CA GLY A 98 2.48 1.87 11.82
C GLY A 98 2.70 3.34 12.18
N VAL A 99 3.33 3.61 13.34
CA VAL A 99 3.57 4.99 13.83
C VAL A 99 4.41 5.80 12.81
N GLU A 100 5.45 5.20 12.25
CA GLU A 100 6.31 5.84 11.24
C GLU A 100 5.52 6.18 9.95
N GLU A 101 4.72 5.22 9.48
CA GLU A 101 3.90 5.38 8.29
C GLU A 101 2.84 6.49 8.48
N TYR A 102 2.17 6.49 9.65
CA TYR A 102 1.20 7.52 10.00
C TYR A 102 1.86 8.90 10.09
N SER A 103 2.98 9.00 10.82
CA SER A 103 3.76 10.24 10.96
C SER A 103 4.18 10.81 9.61
N ARG A 104 4.63 9.95 8.71
CA ARG A 104 4.99 10.33 7.35
C ARG A 104 3.77 10.86 6.57
N LYS A 105 2.65 10.16 6.62
CA LYS A 105 1.41 10.56 5.94
C LYS A 105 0.90 11.91 6.46
N ALA A 106 0.81 12.08 7.77
CA ALA A 106 0.38 13.32 8.41
C ALA A 106 1.28 14.50 8.02
N ARG A 107 2.61 14.29 7.97
CA ARG A 107 3.59 15.29 7.54
C ARG A 107 3.33 15.77 6.11
N TYR A 108 3.18 14.85 5.15
CA TYR A 108 2.95 15.25 3.76
C TYR A 108 1.58 15.89 3.57
N ASN A 109 0.54 15.40 4.23
CA ASN A 109 -0.78 16.03 4.21
C ASN A 109 -0.70 17.48 4.73
N PHE A 110 0.05 17.72 5.82
CA PHE A 110 0.24 19.08 6.33
C PHE A 110 0.98 19.97 5.33
N PHE A 111 2.03 19.46 4.70
CA PHE A 111 2.75 20.23 3.69
C PHE A 111 1.87 20.62 2.50
N GLU A 112 0.94 19.76 2.10
CA GLU A 112 -0.02 20.03 1.03
C GLU A 112 -1.05 21.14 1.38
N THR A 113 -1.29 21.39 2.67
CA THR A 113 -2.16 22.50 3.10
C THR A 113 -1.51 23.87 2.98
N ILE A 114 -0.19 23.93 2.77
CA ILE A 114 0.58 25.18 2.70
C ILE A 114 0.85 25.49 1.23
N GLU A 115 0.39 26.66 0.80
CA GLU A 115 0.59 27.10 -0.59
C GLU A 115 2.08 27.40 -0.84
N CYS A 116 2.67 26.66 -1.78
CA CYS A 116 4.07 26.82 -2.20
C CYS A 116 4.33 26.20 -3.57
N ASP A 117 5.38 26.68 -4.24
CA ASP A 117 5.86 26.13 -5.52
C ASP A 117 6.70 24.90 -5.29
N LYS A 118 7.53 24.90 -4.25
CA LYS A 118 8.46 23.81 -3.91
C LYS A 118 8.39 23.45 -2.42
N ILE A 119 8.59 22.14 -2.15
CA ILE A 119 8.74 21.59 -0.80
C ILE A 119 10.16 21.02 -0.68
N ALA A 120 11.02 21.69 0.04
CA ALA A 120 12.40 21.26 0.26
C ALA A 120 12.49 20.32 1.45
N THR A 121 13.00 19.10 1.21
CA THR A 121 13.24 18.10 2.25
C THR A 121 14.73 17.78 2.35
N ALA A 122 15.22 17.52 3.56
CA ALA A 122 16.63 17.41 3.88
C ALA A 122 17.21 15.98 3.67
N HIS A 123 16.63 15.17 2.77
CA HIS A 123 17.22 13.89 2.44
C HIS A 123 18.59 14.08 1.79
N ASN A 124 19.56 13.33 2.27
CA ASN A 124 20.96 13.44 1.89
C ASN A 124 21.49 12.15 1.20
N LEU A 125 22.77 12.13 0.81
CA LEU A 125 23.40 10.98 0.15
C LEU A 125 23.41 9.74 1.04
N SER A 126 23.69 9.89 2.33
CA SER A 126 23.70 8.76 3.26
C SER A 126 22.31 8.13 3.39
N ASP A 127 21.23 8.91 3.45
CA ASP A 127 19.84 8.41 3.41
C ASP A 127 19.55 7.65 2.11
N ASN A 128 20.11 8.12 1.00
CA ASN A 128 19.92 7.49 -0.31
C ASN A 128 20.58 6.11 -0.36
N ILE A 129 21.79 6.00 0.17
CA ILE A 129 22.53 4.73 0.29
C ILE A 129 21.79 3.76 1.22
N GLU A 130 21.38 4.21 2.40
CA GLU A 130 20.59 3.40 3.34
C GLU A 130 19.33 2.84 2.68
N THR A 131 18.64 3.69 1.89
CA THR A 131 17.45 3.28 1.15
C THR A 131 17.75 2.26 0.06
N MET A 132 18.88 2.39 -0.64
CA MET A 132 19.34 1.42 -1.63
C MET A 132 19.59 0.06 -0.99
N ILE A 133 20.39 0.01 0.09
CA ILE A 133 20.69 -1.22 0.81
C ILE A 133 19.40 -1.89 1.30
N PHE A 134 18.50 -1.11 1.92
CA PHE A 134 17.21 -1.62 2.39
C PHE A 134 16.36 -2.21 1.25
N ARG A 135 16.36 -1.60 0.07
CA ARG A 135 15.61 -2.11 -1.08
C ARG A 135 16.24 -3.37 -1.67
N ILE A 136 17.57 -3.47 -1.69
CA ILE A 136 18.28 -4.69 -2.12
C ILE A 136 17.86 -5.89 -1.25
N THR A 137 17.78 -5.72 0.07
CA THR A 137 17.39 -6.82 0.98
C THR A 137 15.97 -7.32 0.78
N ARG A 138 15.10 -6.51 0.14
CA ARG A 138 13.69 -6.84 -0.14
C ARG A 138 13.43 -7.27 -1.59
N GLY A 139 14.45 -7.22 -2.43
CA GLY A 139 14.30 -7.35 -3.87
C GLY A 139 13.80 -6.05 -4.51
N THR A 140 14.49 -5.59 -5.53
CA THR A 140 14.17 -4.34 -6.18
C THR A 140 14.53 -4.36 -7.67
N SER A 141 13.90 -3.47 -8.45
CA SER A 141 14.24 -3.23 -9.86
C SER A 141 15.28 -2.12 -10.02
N LEU A 142 15.76 -1.88 -11.25
CA LEU A 142 16.65 -0.76 -11.56
C LEU A 142 16.08 0.58 -11.03
N LYS A 143 14.81 0.86 -11.31
CA LYS A 143 14.09 2.05 -10.79
C LYS A 143 14.14 2.15 -9.26
N GLY A 144 14.01 1.03 -8.58
CA GLY A 144 14.13 0.99 -7.13
C GLY A 144 15.56 1.22 -6.63
N LEU A 145 16.59 0.79 -7.36
CA LEU A 145 17.99 1.06 -7.04
C LEU A 145 18.36 2.54 -7.16
N CYS A 146 17.71 3.30 -8.05
CA CYS A 146 17.85 4.77 -8.11
C CYS A 146 17.46 5.45 -6.78
N SER A 147 16.82 4.73 -5.88
CA SER A 147 16.47 5.09 -4.50
C SER A 147 15.64 6.36 -4.37
N ILE A 148 16.15 7.40 -3.69
CA ILE A 148 15.43 8.64 -3.44
C ILE A 148 15.64 9.59 -4.63
N PRO A 149 14.60 9.96 -5.40
CA PRO A 149 14.77 10.87 -6.53
C PRO A 149 15.08 12.29 -6.04
N PRO A 150 15.97 13.03 -6.73
CA PRO A 150 16.28 14.44 -6.41
C PRO A 150 15.04 15.34 -6.43
N VAL A 151 14.15 15.12 -7.39
CA VAL A 151 12.89 15.84 -7.57
C VAL A 151 11.74 14.86 -7.72
N ARG A 152 10.59 15.13 -7.08
CA ARG A 152 9.33 14.40 -7.25
C ARG A 152 8.14 15.34 -7.14
N GLY A 153 7.59 15.76 -8.27
CA GLY A 153 6.57 16.82 -8.30
C GLY A 153 7.09 18.11 -7.67
N LYS A 154 6.40 18.65 -6.67
CA LYS A 154 6.87 19.84 -5.93
C LYS A 154 8.00 19.55 -4.93
N ILE A 155 8.27 18.30 -4.60
CA ILE A 155 9.28 17.93 -3.59
C ILE A 155 10.66 17.96 -4.20
N ILE A 156 11.56 18.76 -3.59
CA ILE A 156 12.97 18.89 -3.96
C ILE A 156 13.90 18.45 -2.82
N ARG A 157 15.11 17.98 -3.16
CA ARG A 157 16.10 17.48 -2.20
C ARG A 157 17.48 18.05 -2.48
N PRO A 158 17.74 19.29 -2.11
CA PRO A 158 19.00 19.95 -2.40
C PRO A 158 20.24 19.23 -1.84
N LEU A 159 20.08 18.49 -0.74
CA LEU A 159 21.18 17.79 -0.05
C LEU A 159 21.45 16.37 -0.58
N ILE A 160 20.75 15.91 -1.63
CA ILE A 160 20.76 14.50 -2.06
C ILE A 160 22.13 13.98 -2.50
N GLU A 161 23.07 14.85 -2.81
CA GLU A 161 24.46 14.51 -3.20
C GLU A 161 25.48 14.83 -2.10
N VAL A 162 25.05 15.22 -0.91
CA VAL A 162 25.89 15.56 0.25
C VAL A 162 25.75 14.48 1.33
N THR A 163 26.85 14.06 1.95
CA THR A 163 26.82 13.08 3.03
C THR A 163 26.44 13.68 4.37
N SER A 164 25.86 12.88 5.28
CA SER A 164 25.58 13.33 6.66
C SER A 164 26.83 13.79 7.42
N SER A 165 28.01 13.22 7.11
CA SER A 165 29.27 13.62 7.72
C SER A 165 29.74 15.01 7.23
N GLU A 166 29.65 15.28 5.93
CA GLU A 166 29.93 16.59 5.37
C GLU A 166 29.04 17.67 5.99
N ILE A 167 27.74 17.37 6.16
CA ILE A 167 26.76 18.28 6.76
C ILE A 167 27.14 18.63 8.19
N ARG A 168 27.39 17.62 9.04
CA ARG A 168 27.75 17.85 10.44
C ARG A 168 29.06 18.62 10.56
N ASN A 169 30.09 18.23 9.84
CA ASN A 169 31.37 18.91 9.82
C ASN A 169 31.23 20.39 9.43
N TYR A 170 30.36 20.68 8.47
CA TYR A 170 30.11 22.07 8.07
C TYR A 170 29.41 22.88 9.16
N LEU A 171 28.38 22.32 9.80
CA LEU A 171 27.65 23.00 10.87
C LEU A 171 28.54 23.24 12.08
N ASP A 172 29.30 22.23 12.50
CA ASP A 172 30.20 22.29 13.64
C ASP A 172 31.32 23.33 13.41
N ASN A 173 31.94 23.34 12.23
CA ASN A 173 32.99 24.32 11.86
C ASN A 173 32.46 25.77 11.78
N ASN A 174 31.16 25.97 11.58
CA ASN A 174 30.55 27.29 11.54
C ASN A 174 29.78 27.64 12.84
N ALA A 175 29.93 26.83 13.90
CA ALA A 175 29.24 27.00 15.18
C ALA A 175 27.71 27.11 15.06
N ILE A 176 27.12 26.40 14.10
CA ILE A 176 25.67 26.37 13.88
C ILE A 176 25.08 25.26 14.73
N SER A 177 24.21 25.64 15.67
CA SER A 177 23.54 24.69 16.55
C SER A 177 22.44 23.91 15.82
N TYR A 178 22.30 22.65 16.19
CA TYR A 178 21.22 21.74 15.74
C TYR A 178 20.82 20.77 16.84
N ARG A 179 19.68 20.11 16.69
CA ARG A 179 19.18 19.09 17.65
C ARG A 179 19.63 17.70 17.23
N THR A 180 19.93 16.86 18.21
CA THR A 180 20.25 15.44 17.99
C THR A 180 19.10 14.60 18.53
N ASP A 181 18.49 13.79 17.66
CA ASP A 181 17.38 12.92 18.05
C ASP A 181 17.94 11.68 18.80
N SER A 182 17.50 11.51 20.05
CA SER A 182 17.89 10.38 20.91
C SER A 182 17.47 9.00 20.34
N THR A 183 16.43 8.96 19.50
CA THR A 183 15.94 7.71 18.88
C THR A 183 16.81 7.21 17.72
N ASN A 184 17.77 8.00 17.24
CA ASN A 184 18.71 7.59 16.18
C ASN A 184 19.64 6.43 16.60
N SER A 185 19.81 6.19 17.90
CA SER A 185 20.61 5.10 18.43
C SER A 185 19.87 3.77 18.54
N ASP A 186 18.53 3.74 18.38
CA ASP A 186 17.73 2.53 18.47
C ASP A 186 17.82 1.69 17.18
N SER A 187 18.67 0.65 17.20
CA SER A 187 18.88 -0.29 16.09
C SER A 187 17.73 -1.30 15.87
N SER A 188 16.65 -1.23 16.66
CA SER A 188 15.45 -2.09 16.43
C SER A 188 14.74 -1.77 15.11
N TYR A 189 14.92 -0.57 14.61
CA TYR A 189 14.40 -0.17 13.30
C TYR A 189 15.39 -0.55 12.19
N SER A 190 14.92 -1.21 11.14
CA SER A 190 15.75 -1.72 10.03
C SER A 190 16.66 -0.65 9.40
N ARG A 191 16.23 0.60 9.34
CA ARG A 191 17.01 1.71 8.78
C ARG A 191 18.14 2.14 9.71
N ASN A 192 17.87 2.23 11.03
CA ASN A 192 18.88 2.51 12.02
C ASN A 192 19.92 1.38 12.10
N TYR A 193 19.49 0.12 11.95
CA TYR A 193 20.42 -1.02 11.87
C TYR A 193 21.37 -0.88 10.67
N ILE A 194 20.87 -0.51 9.49
CA ILE A 194 21.73 -0.27 8.33
C ILE A 194 22.72 0.86 8.62
N ARG A 195 22.26 1.98 9.19
CA ARG A 195 23.10 3.15 9.52
C ARG A 195 24.17 2.84 10.54
N ASN A 196 23.81 2.16 11.63
CA ASN A 196 24.67 2.01 12.81
C ASN A 196 25.57 0.79 12.72
N GLU A 197 25.13 -0.30 12.04
CA GLU A 197 25.86 -1.57 12.00
C GLU A 197 26.43 -1.86 10.60
N ILE A 198 25.66 -1.73 9.55
CA ILE A 198 26.09 -2.13 8.20
C ILE A 198 26.99 -1.08 7.56
N MET A 199 26.62 0.20 7.61
CA MET A 199 27.37 1.27 6.97
C MET A 199 28.82 1.40 7.48
N PRO A 200 29.11 1.28 8.80
CA PRO A 200 30.50 1.27 9.28
C PRO A 200 31.31 0.12 8.70
N LEU A 201 30.75 -1.09 8.59
CA LEU A 201 31.42 -2.24 8.00
C LEU A 201 31.79 -2.02 6.53
N ILE A 202 30.85 -1.45 5.76
CA ILE A 202 31.10 -1.12 4.34
C ILE A 202 32.20 -0.06 4.23
N LYS A 203 32.17 0.98 5.05
CA LYS A 203 33.20 2.05 5.07
C LYS A 203 34.57 1.52 5.48
N ASN A 204 34.63 0.51 6.34
CA ASN A 204 35.89 -0.16 6.69
C ASN A 204 36.47 -0.96 5.53
N LEU A 205 35.60 -1.51 4.63
CA LEU A 205 36.07 -2.18 3.40
C LEU A 205 36.55 -1.17 2.36
N ASN A 206 35.87 -0.02 2.26
CA ASN A 206 36.22 1.05 1.32
C ASN A 206 35.76 2.41 1.87
N SER A 207 36.72 3.24 2.27
CA SER A 207 36.48 4.59 2.81
C SER A 207 35.82 5.52 1.80
N GLU A 208 36.04 5.30 0.47
CA GLU A 208 35.45 6.07 -0.64
C GLU A 208 34.07 5.57 -1.09
N PHE A 209 33.48 4.64 -0.33
CA PHE A 209 32.22 4.00 -0.71
C PHE A 209 31.08 5.01 -1.00
N GLU A 210 30.96 6.07 -0.19
CA GLU A 210 29.90 7.07 -0.40
C GLU A 210 30.09 7.83 -1.71
N THR A 211 31.33 8.12 -2.09
CA THR A 211 31.68 8.74 -3.39
C THR A 211 31.34 7.81 -4.56
N HIS A 212 31.71 6.54 -4.45
CA HIS A 212 31.37 5.55 -5.48
C HIS A 212 29.85 5.33 -5.58
N ALA A 213 29.12 5.35 -4.46
CA ALA A 213 27.68 5.25 -4.45
C ALA A 213 27.00 6.47 -5.12
N ALA A 214 27.55 7.68 -4.94
CA ALA A 214 27.06 8.87 -5.63
C ALA A 214 27.17 8.72 -7.16
N HIS A 215 28.32 8.27 -7.66
CA HIS A 215 28.50 8.00 -9.08
C HIS A 215 27.59 6.88 -9.60
N LEU A 216 27.41 5.82 -8.80
CA LEU A 216 26.45 4.75 -9.14
C LEU A 216 25.04 5.28 -9.28
N PHE A 217 24.57 6.12 -8.34
CA PHE A 217 23.23 6.72 -8.44
C PHE A 217 23.08 7.60 -9.69
N GLU A 218 24.10 8.33 -10.08
CA GLU A 218 24.09 9.12 -11.29
C GLU A 218 23.93 8.24 -12.54
N SER A 219 24.77 7.19 -12.67
CA SER A 219 24.67 6.23 -13.77
C SER A 219 23.30 5.55 -13.84
N LEU A 220 22.80 5.05 -12.69
CA LEU A 220 21.49 4.39 -12.61
C LEU A 220 20.34 5.33 -13.01
N ARG A 221 20.42 6.62 -12.68
CA ARG A 221 19.40 7.61 -13.05
C ARG A 221 19.44 7.91 -14.54
N CYS A 222 20.63 8.03 -15.13
CA CYS A 222 20.78 8.23 -16.56
C CYS A 222 20.21 7.04 -17.36
N ASP A 223 20.52 5.81 -16.94
CA ASP A 223 20.00 4.60 -17.57
C ASP A 223 18.47 4.51 -17.42
N GLU A 224 17.94 4.82 -16.23
CA GLU A 224 16.49 4.80 -15.98
C GLU A 224 15.76 5.88 -16.81
N GLU A 225 16.32 7.08 -16.95
CA GLU A 225 15.76 8.16 -17.77
C GLU A 225 15.72 7.76 -19.25
N PHE A 226 16.80 7.17 -19.76
CA PHE A 226 16.85 6.63 -21.12
C PHE A 226 15.75 5.57 -21.34
N ILE A 227 15.62 4.64 -20.41
CA ILE A 227 14.60 3.58 -20.49
C ILE A 227 13.18 4.18 -20.36
N GLU A 228 12.94 5.08 -19.43
CA GLU A 228 11.64 5.75 -19.26
C GLU A 228 11.23 6.51 -20.52
N THR A 229 12.19 7.19 -21.18
CA THR A 229 11.94 7.89 -22.45
C THR A 229 11.48 6.91 -23.53
N ARG A 230 12.16 5.78 -23.67
CA ARG A 230 11.78 4.72 -24.61
C ARG A 230 10.40 4.13 -24.27
N ILE A 231 10.16 3.82 -22.99
CA ILE A 231 8.88 3.27 -22.55
C ILE A 231 7.74 4.26 -22.81
N ASN A 232 7.92 5.54 -22.53
CA ASN A 232 6.90 6.56 -22.78
C ASN A 232 6.57 6.70 -24.27
N ALA A 233 7.57 6.61 -25.14
CA ALA A 233 7.37 6.65 -26.59
C ALA A 233 6.51 5.48 -27.10
N VAL A 234 6.69 4.28 -26.53
CA VAL A 234 5.98 3.07 -26.96
C VAL A 234 4.62 2.92 -26.24
N TYR A 235 4.49 3.50 -25.04
CA TYR A 235 3.30 3.32 -24.20
C TYR A 235 2.02 3.80 -24.86
N ALA A 236 2.07 4.87 -25.63
CA ALA A 236 0.91 5.42 -26.34
C ALA A 236 0.31 4.42 -27.36
N ASP A 237 1.17 3.62 -28.00
CA ASP A 237 0.73 2.59 -28.94
C ASP A 237 0.32 1.30 -28.22
N ALA A 238 1.02 0.95 -27.15
CA ALA A 238 0.79 -0.24 -26.35
C ALA A 238 -0.42 -0.15 -25.42
N CYS A 239 -0.89 1.07 -25.10
CA CYS A 239 -2.04 1.30 -24.23
C CYS A 239 -3.02 2.29 -24.87
N LYS A 240 -4.19 1.81 -25.29
CA LYS A 240 -5.27 2.61 -25.89
C LYS A 240 -6.53 2.50 -25.03
N ASP A 241 -7.17 3.61 -24.72
CA ASP A 241 -8.36 3.66 -23.90
C ASP A 241 -8.23 2.87 -22.57
N ASN A 242 -7.07 2.98 -21.94
CA ASN A 242 -6.70 2.24 -20.73
C ASN A 242 -6.68 0.70 -20.89
N MET A 243 -6.54 0.19 -22.11
CA MET A 243 -6.39 -1.23 -22.43
C MET A 243 -5.02 -1.50 -23.07
N LEU A 244 -4.36 -2.60 -22.68
CA LEU A 244 -3.13 -3.03 -23.32
C LEU A 244 -3.44 -3.72 -24.66
N VAL A 245 -2.71 -3.36 -25.70
CA VAL A 245 -2.84 -3.93 -27.05
C VAL A 245 -1.92 -5.15 -27.16
N SER A 246 -2.48 -6.36 -27.19
CA SER A 246 -1.73 -7.62 -27.12
C SER A 246 -0.71 -7.76 -28.24
N ASP A 247 -1.05 -7.38 -29.47
CA ASP A 247 -0.16 -7.51 -30.63
C ASP A 247 1.07 -6.61 -30.46
N VAL A 248 0.86 -5.34 -30.06
CA VAL A 248 1.96 -4.41 -29.79
C VAL A 248 2.86 -4.94 -28.67
N ILE A 249 2.25 -5.40 -27.57
CA ILE A 249 3.00 -5.97 -26.43
C ILE A 249 3.83 -7.17 -26.88
N ASN A 250 3.29 -8.06 -27.72
CA ASN A 250 4.01 -9.27 -28.17
C ASN A 250 5.28 -8.96 -29.00
N GLU A 251 5.32 -7.86 -29.71
CA GLU A 251 6.48 -7.42 -30.53
C GLU A 251 7.61 -6.80 -29.69
N LEU A 252 7.34 -6.42 -28.43
CA LEU A 252 8.32 -5.75 -27.58
C LEU A 252 9.31 -6.74 -26.94
N SER A 253 10.47 -6.23 -26.52
CA SER A 253 11.40 -6.97 -25.67
C SER A 253 10.79 -7.28 -24.29
N ASP A 254 11.29 -8.31 -23.61
CA ASP A 254 10.79 -8.68 -22.27
C ASP A 254 10.91 -7.55 -21.26
N SER A 255 11.95 -6.73 -21.36
CA SER A 255 12.12 -5.56 -20.50
C SER A 255 11.04 -4.50 -20.75
N GLU A 256 10.74 -4.20 -22.01
CA GLU A 256 9.67 -3.26 -22.37
C GLU A 256 8.29 -3.78 -21.96
N LYS A 257 7.98 -5.06 -22.23
CA LYS A 257 6.73 -5.70 -21.79
C LYS A 257 6.47 -5.52 -20.29
N ARG A 258 7.48 -5.84 -19.49
CA ARG A 258 7.40 -5.74 -18.02
C ARG A 258 7.19 -4.30 -17.57
N ARG A 259 7.92 -3.34 -18.14
CA ARG A 259 7.84 -1.93 -17.77
C ARG A 259 6.53 -1.28 -18.19
N ILE A 260 6.04 -1.58 -19.39
CA ILE A 260 4.74 -1.10 -19.89
C ILE A 260 3.61 -1.65 -19.03
N THR A 261 3.64 -2.95 -18.70
CA THR A 261 2.65 -3.56 -17.81
C THR A 261 2.70 -2.95 -16.41
N ALA A 262 3.90 -2.74 -15.86
CA ALA A 262 4.08 -2.09 -14.56
C ALA A 262 3.55 -0.65 -14.56
N LYS A 263 3.80 0.12 -15.63
CA LYS A 263 3.28 1.48 -15.81
C LYS A 263 1.75 1.47 -15.88
N TRP A 264 1.16 0.61 -16.69
CA TRP A 264 -0.29 0.45 -16.81
C TRP A 264 -0.95 0.07 -15.47
N LEU A 265 -0.35 -0.84 -14.70
CA LEU A 265 -0.82 -1.19 -13.36
C LEU A 265 -0.76 0.01 -12.40
N ASN A 266 0.34 0.78 -12.40
CA ASN A 266 0.51 1.97 -11.59
C ASN A 266 -0.51 3.07 -11.95
N ASP A 267 -0.74 3.32 -13.23
CA ASP A 267 -1.71 4.31 -13.73
C ASP A 267 -3.13 3.97 -13.26
N ASN A 268 -3.40 2.68 -12.99
CA ASN A 268 -4.66 2.18 -12.43
C ASN A 268 -4.64 1.96 -10.91
N SER A 269 -3.61 2.44 -10.20
CA SER A 269 -3.45 2.26 -8.74
C SER A 269 -3.50 0.80 -8.28
N LEU A 270 -3.01 -0.12 -9.11
CA LEU A 270 -2.99 -1.55 -8.84
C LEU A 270 -1.62 -2.01 -8.32
N PRO A 271 -1.56 -3.14 -7.57
CA PRO A 271 -0.31 -3.69 -7.08
C PRO A 271 0.66 -4.03 -8.22
N VAL A 272 1.92 -3.60 -8.09
CA VAL A 272 2.99 -3.90 -9.03
C VAL A 272 4.00 -4.82 -8.38
N ASN A 273 3.97 -6.08 -8.76
CA ASN A 273 4.96 -7.09 -8.38
C ASN A 273 5.12 -8.11 -9.52
N ASP A 274 6.14 -8.95 -9.43
CA ASP A 274 6.49 -9.88 -10.50
C ASP A 274 5.35 -10.85 -10.85
N ASN A 275 4.64 -11.37 -9.84
CA ASN A 275 3.52 -12.28 -10.05
C ASN A 275 2.37 -11.63 -10.83
N VAL A 276 2.06 -10.37 -10.51
CA VAL A 276 0.99 -9.62 -11.19
C VAL A 276 1.40 -9.29 -12.62
N ILE A 277 2.62 -8.80 -12.83
CA ILE A 277 3.15 -8.49 -14.16
C ILE A 277 3.13 -9.73 -15.05
N CYS A 278 3.70 -10.85 -14.58
CA CYS A 278 3.71 -12.11 -15.33
C CYS A 278 2.30 -12.65 -15.57
N GLY A 279 1.39 -12.50 -14.60
CA GLY A 279 -0.01 -12.90 -14.74
C GLY A 279 -0.73 -12.14 -15.83
N VAL A 280 -0.54 -10.82 -15.92
CA VAL A 280 -1.10 -9.97 -16.98
C VAL A 280 -0.47 -10.29 -18.34
N LEU A 281 0.85 -10.42 -18.41
CA LEU A 281 1.56 -10.71 -19.68
C LEU A 281 1.15 -12.06 -20.30
N ARG A 282 0.83 -13.08 -19.49
CA ARG A 282 0.31 -14.36 -20.02
C ARG A 282 -0.98 -14.19 -20.83
N LEU A 283 -1.75 -13.16 -20.53
CA LEU A 283 -3.01 -12.87 -21.23
C LEU A 283 -2.78 -12.39 -22.68
N CYS A 284 -1.59 -11.91 -23.02
CA CYS A 284 -1.27 -11.54 -24.41
C CYS A 284 -1.34 -12.73 -25.38
N SER A 285 -1.15 -13.97 -24.86
CA SER A 285 -1.11 -15.17 -25.67
C SER A 285 -2.36 -16.06 -25.54
N CYS A 286 -3.31 -15.69 -24.68
CA CYS A 286 -4.52 -16.49 -24.45
C CYS A 286 -5.71 -15.64 -24.05
N ASN A 287 -6.89 -15.98 -24.54
CA ASN A 287 -8.16 -15.40 -24.09
C ASN A 287 -8.53 -15.99 -22.74
N SER A 288 -8.06 -15.39 -21.66
CA SER A 288 -8.29 -15.84 -20.29
C SER A 288 -8.40 -14.65 -19.32
N ARG A 289 -8.47 -14.97 -18.03
CA ARG A 289 -8.61 -13.98 -16.96
C ARG A 289 -7.53 -14.22 -15.89
N PHE A 290 -7.00 -13.14 -15.35
CA PHE A 290 -6.09 -13.14 -14.22
C PHE A 290 -6.60 -12.20 -13.11
N GLU A 291 -6.77 -12.71 -11.89
CA GLU A 291 -7.19 -11.92 -10.73
C GLU A 291 -5.98 -11.19 -10.12
N ILE A 292 -5.98 -9.86 -10.21
CA ILE A 292 -4.90 -9.01 -9.69
C ILE A 292 -5.05 -8.89 -8.17
N ASN A 293 -6.28 -8.65 -7.71
CA ASN A 293 -6.64 -8.59 -6.29
C ASN A 293 -8.11 -9.03 -6.09
N ARG A 294 -8.68 -8.77 -4.90
CA ARG A 294 -10.06 -9.17 -4.57
C ARG A 294 -11.12 -8.45 -5.41
N ASP A 295 -10.81 -7.25 -5.89
CA ASP A 295 -11.77 -6.34 -6.49
C ASP A 295 -11.57 -6.15 -7.99
N VAL A 296 -10.38 -6.50 -8.50
CA VAL A 296 -9.99 -6.25 -9.89
C VAL A 296 -9.34 -7.47 -10.52
N ALA A 297 -9.74 -7.80 -11.74
CA ALA A 297 -9.07 -8.75 -12.61
C ALA A 297 -8.74 -8.13 -13.95
N SER A 298 -7.73 -8.66 -14.64
CA SER A 298 -7.46 -8.42 -16.04
C SER A 298 -8.04 -9.53 -16.91
N VAL A 299 -8.59 -9.17 -18.06
CA VAL A 299 -9.19 -10.11 -19.02
C VAL A 299 -8.70 -9.77 -20.42
N SER A 300 -8.30 -10.81 -21.16
CA SER A 300 -7.96 -10.70 -22.58
C SER A 300 -9.17 -11.03 -23.44
N ALA A 301 -9.51 -10.13 -24.36
CA ALA A 301 -10.52 -10.32 -25.37
C ALA A 301 -10.24 -9.46 -26.61
N ASN A 302 -10.40 -10.03 -27.80
CA ASN A 302 -10.29 -9.33 -29.09
C ASN A 302 -8.94 -8.57 -29.28
N GLY A 303 -7.83 -9.16 -28.79
CA GLY A 303 -6.50 -8.53 -28.91
C GLY A 303 -6.21 -7.43 -27.88
N PHE A 304 -7.09 -7.23 -26.90
CA PHE A 304 -6.92 -6.24 -25.83
C PHE A 304 -6.96 -6.89 -24.44
N ILE A 305 -6.13 -6.40 -23.53
CA ILE A 305 -6.20 -6.71 -22.10
C ILE A 305 -6.81 -5.51 -21.38
N ARG A 306 -7.94 -5.73 -20.71
CA ARG A 306 -8.67 -4.71 -19.97
C ARG A 306 -8.85 -5.10 -18.51
N LEU A 307 -9.05 -4.11 -17.66
CA LEU A 307 -9.45 -4.32 -16.27
C LEU A 307 -10.97 -4.51 -16.16
N ILE A 308 -11.36 -5.42 -15.29
CA ILE A 308 -12.75 -5.60 -14.89
C ILE A 308 -12.85 -5.50 -13.37
N ASN A 309 -13.85 -4.77 -12.91
CA ASN A 309 -14.16 -4.69 -11.49
C ASN A 309 -14.97 -5.91 -11.06
N LEU A 310 -14.49 -6.63 -10.05
CA LEU A 310 -15.13 -7.82 -9.49
C LEU A 310 -16.17 -7.47 -8.40
N SER A 311 -16.04 -6.31 -7.79
CA SER A 311 -16.96 -5.84 -6.75
C SER A 311 -18.34 -5.46 -7.32
N GLY A 312 -18.41 -5.05 -8.58
CA GLY A 312 -19.68 -4.76 -9.27
C GLY A 312 -20.55 -5.99 -9.53
N ASN A 313 -19.98 -7.21 -9.52
CA ASN A 313 -20.72 -8.48 -9.63
C ASN A 313 -21.07 -9.10 -8.27
N ARG A 314 -20.73 -8.44 -7.17
CA ARG A 314 -21.17 -8.78 -5.80
C ARG A 314 -22.38 -7.93 -5.38
N SER A 315 -23.33 -7.66 -6.30
CA SER A 315 -24.67 -7.29 -5.86
C SER A 315 -25.10 -8.36 -4.86
N GLU A 316 -25.49 -7.96 -3.65
CA GLU A 316 -26.10 -8.88 -2.69
C GLU A 316 -27.17 -9.67 -3.46
N ILE A 317 -26.93 -10.98 -3.61
CA ILE A 317 -27.90 -11.83 -4.23
C ILE A 317 -29.03 -11.91 -3.23
N ASP A 318 -30.17 -11.39 -3.62
CA ASP A 318 -31.37 -11.50 -2.80
C ASP A 318 -31.93 -12.92 -2.97
N PHE A 319 -31.88 -13.66 -1.88
CA PHE A 319 -32.40 -15.02 -1.83
C PHE A 319 -33.86 -14.99 -1.39
N LYS A 320 -34.78 -15.25 -2.30
CA LYS A 320 -36.18 -15.50 -1.90
C LYS A 320 -36.30 -16.82 -1.19
N VAL A 321 -36.63 -16.77 0.09
CA VAL A 321 -36.68 -17.94 0.97
C VAL A 321 -38.12 -18.20 1.37
N SER A 322 -38.63 -19.39 1.09
CA SER A 322 -39.84 -19.87 1.72
C SER A 322 -39.48 -20.85 2.83
N LYS A 323 -40.01 -20.59 4.04
CA LYS A 323 -39.79 -21.37 5.25
C LYS A 323 -41.06 -22.17 5.58
N SER A 324 -40.90 -23.43 5.95
CA SER A 324 -41.99 -24.24 6.51
C SER A 324 -41.45 -25.12 7.63
N VAL A 325 -42.25 -25.31 8.66
CA VAL A 325 -41.94 -26.20 9.79
C VAL A 325 -42.95 -27.33 9.79
N LEU A 326 -42.47 -28.55 9.87
CA LEU A 326 -43.31 -29.76 9.95
C LEU A 326 -42.90 -30.61 11.14
N SER A 327 -43.87 -31.32 11.71
CA SER A 327 -43.52 -32.41 12.64
C SER A 327 -42.74 -33.48 11.91
N VAL A 328 -41.86 -34.21 12.61
CA VAL A 328 -41.14 -35.35 12.01
C VAL A 328 -42.09 -36.35 11.34
N LYS A 329 -43.24 -36.60 11.97
CA LYS A 329 -44.25 -37.54 11.43
C LYS A 329 -44.84 -37.05 10.09
N ASP A 330 -45.18 -35.78 10.00
CA ASP A 330 -45.71 -35.15 8.77
C ASP A 330 -44.66 -35.05 7.70
N PHE A 331 -43.41 -34.78 8.07
CA PHE A 331 -42.27 -34.74 7.16
C PHE A 331 -42.05 -36.11 6.50
N LEU A 332 -42.01 -37.19 7.28
CA LEU A 332 -41.83 -38.55 6.78
C LEU A 332 -42.99 -38.99 5.89
N ASN A 333 -44.25 -38.67 6.26
CA ASN A 333 -45.42 -39.00 5.46
C ASN A 333 -45.47 -38.24 4.11
N LYS A 334 -45.04 -36.97 4.10
CA LYS A 334 -45.17 -36.12 2.92
C LYS A 334 -44.06 -36.28 1.91
N TYR A 335 -42.84 -36.69 2.34
CA TYR A 335 -41.64 -36.58 1.52
C TYR A 335 -40.91 -37.93 1.31
N GLU A 336 -41.38 -39.06 1.85
CA GLU A 336 -40.85 -40.40 1.64
C GLU A 336 -39.33 -40.49 1.53
N PHE A 337 -38.57 -39.83 2.43
CA PHE A 337 -37.11 -39.74 2.43
C PHE A 337 -36.48 -39.13 1.15
N ASN A 338 -37.25 -38.45 0.29
CA ASN A 338 -36.70 -37.79 -0.89
C ASN A 338 -36.15 -36.40 -0.59
N TYR A 339 -34.92 -36.37 -0.08
CA TYR A 339 -34.20 -35.16 0.34
C TYR A 339 -33.84 -34.19 -0.80
N LYS A 340 -34.01 -34.60 -2.08
CA LYS A 340 -33.74 -33.76 -3.24
C LYS A 340 -34.83 -32.69 -3.52
N LYS A 341 -35.94 -32.72 -2.75
CA LYS A 341 -37.05 -31.75 -2.93
C LYS A 341 -36.86 -30.44 -2.21
N PHE A 342 -35.79 -30.25 -1.42
CA PHE A 342 -35.53 -29.06 -0.63
C PHE A 342 -34.09 -28.59 -0.85
N ASP A 343 -33.88 -27.28 -0.62
CA ASP A 343 -32.56 -26.72 -0.66
C ASP A 343 -31.83 -26.89 0.69
N PHE A 344 -32.60 -26.90 1.79
CA PHE A 344 -32.06 -27.12 3.11
C PHE A 344 -33.14 -27.63 4.10
N TYR A 345 -32.75 -28.45 5.05
CA TYR A 345 -33.57 -28.84 6.20
C TYR A 345 -32.72 -29.09 7.44
N CYS A 346 -33.28 -28.84 8.63
CA CYS A 346 -32.60 -29.05 9.91
C CYS A 346 -33.58 -29.18 11.06
N ASP A 347 -33.08 -29.57 12.23
CA ASP A 347 -33.84 -29.61 13.48
C ASP A 347 -34.19 -28.16 13.88
N CYS A 348 -35.48 -27.86 13.89
CA CYS A 348 -35.99 -26.53 14.20
C CYS A 348 -35.72 -26.13 15.65
N ASP A 349 -35.77 -27.09 16.58
CA ASP A 349 -35.67 -26.87 18.02
C ASP A 349 -34.20 -26.55 18.45
N LYS A 350 -33.23 -26.81 17.58
CA LYS A 350 -31.79 -26.53 17.80
C LYS A 350 -31.31 -25.19 17.23
N ILE A 351 -32.18 -24.45 16.59
CA ILE A 351 -31.87 -23.14 16.01
C ILE A 351 -31.90 -22.09 17.13
N VAL A 352 -30.96 -21.16 17.09
CA VAL A 352 -30.89 -20.06 18.07
C VAL A 352 -31.16 -18.72 17.33
N GLY A 353 -32.26 -18.08 17.72
CA GLY A 353 -32.65 -16.78 17.15
C GLY A 353 -33.18 -16.87 15.71
N ASN A 354 -32.83 -15.90 14.87
CA ASN A 354 -33.37 -15.77 13.52
C ASN A 354 -32.54 -16.50 12.46
N VAL A 355 -33.22 -17.25 11.60
CA VAL A 355 -32.58 -17.87 10.43
C VAL A 355 -32.52 -16.87 9.27
N ILE A 356 -31.31 -16.60 8.79
CA ILE A 356 -31.03 -15.80 7.61
C ILE A 356 -30.39 -16.64 6.51
N VAL A 357 -30.70 -16.32 5.26
CA VAL A 357 -30.05 -16.90 4.08
C VAL A 357 -29.31 -15.77 3.37
N ARG A 358 -28.01 -15.96 3.15
CA ARG A 358 -27.13 -14.93 2.61
C ARG A 358 -26.00 -15.53 1.80
N SER A 359 -25.27 -14.70 1.08
CA SER A 359 -23.97 -15.07 0.54
C SER A 359 -22.93 -15.29 1.65
N ARG A 360 -21.89 -16.04 1.34
CA ARG A 360 -20.76 -16.29 2.25
C ARG A 360 -20.10 -14.97 2.71
N LYS A 361 -19.77 -14.89 4.01
CA LYS A 361 -18.93 -13.84 4.60
C LYS A 361 -17.51 -14.36 4.91
N GLU A 362 -16.55 -13.44 5.06
CA GLU A 362 -15.21 -13.78 5.53
C GLU A 362 -15.30 -14.22 7.01
N GLY A 363 -14.56 -15.28 7.37
CA GLY A 363 -14.64 -15.87 8.71
C GLY A 363 -15.68 -16.96 8.88
N ASP A 364 -16.63 -17.14 7.94
CA ASP A 364 -17.64 -18.20 8.01
C ASP A 364 -16.99 -19.58 8.12
N SER A 365 -17.47 -20.36 9.10
CA SER A 365 -17.03 -21.74 9.34
C SER A 365 -18.22 -22.65 9.66
N ILE A 366 -18.07 -23.93 9.36
CA ILE A 366 -19.10 -24.95 9.63
C ILE A 366 -18.48 -26.21 10.23
N THR A 367 -19.17 -26.79 11.24
CA THR A 367 -18.84 -28.11 11.77
C THR A 367 -19.76 -29.11 11.11
N LEU A 368 -19.20 -29.96 10.23
CA LEU A 368 -19.99 -30.91 9.43
C LEU A 368 -20.55 -32.02 10.27
N ASN A 369 -21.78 -32.46 9.94
CA ASN A 369 -22.36 -33.67 10.50
C ASN A 369 -21.56 -34.90 10.04
N GLY A 370 -21.23 -35.80 10.95
CA GLY A 370 -20.41 -37.00 10.68
C GLY A 370 -18.88 -36.77 10.67
N ARG A 371 -18.41 -35.54 10.81
CA ARG A 371 -16.97 -35.18 10.97
C ARG A 371 -16.80 -34.28 12.17
N ASN A 372 -15.97 -34.65 13.16
CA ASN A 372 -15.70 -33.86 14.34
C ASN A 372 -14.65 -32.73 14.07
N CYS A 373 -14.80 -32.01 12.97
CA CYS A 373 -13.90 -30.92 12.64
C CYS A 373 -14.68 -29.70 12.14
N THR A 374 -14.28 -28.53 12.61
CA THR A 374 -14.78 -27.24 12.10
C THR A 374 -13.87 -26.79 10.95
N LYS A 375 -14.46 -26.42 9.84
CA LYS A 375 -13.75 -25.94 8.65
C LYS A 375 -14.25 -24.57 8.25
N SER A 376 -13.32 -23.68 7.84
CA SER A 376 -13.73 -22.45 7.18
C SER A 376 -14.43 -22.75 5.85
N LEU A 377 -15.45 -22.00 5.48
CA LEU A 377 -16.16 -22.21 4.20
C LEU A 377 -15.21 -22.09 2.99
N LYS A 378 -14.13 -21.31 3.10
CA LYS A 378 -13.09 -21.23 2.07
C LYS A 378 -12.43 -22.59 1.82
N LYS A 379 -12.01 -23.27 2.90
CA LYS A 379 -11.39 -24.61 2.82
C LYS A 379 -12.39 -25.66 2.33
N PHE A 380 -13.63 -25.59 2.82
CA PHE A 380 -14.69 -26.51 2.43
C PHE A 380 -15.04 -26.42 0.94
N TYR A 381 -15.16 -25.21 0.39
CA TYR A 381 -15.40 -25.02 -1.05
C TYR A 381 -14.20 -25.43 -1.92
N ASN A 382 -12.96 -25.32 -1.41
CA ASN A 382 -11.79 -25.84 -2.10
C ASN A 382 -11.83 -27.37 -2.21
N GLU A 383 -12.22 -28.09 -1.14
CA GLU A 383 -12.38 -29.55 -1.15
C GLU A 383 -13.46 -30.02 -2.12
N LEU A 384 -14.50 -29.23 -2.31
CA LEU A 384 -15.57 -29.51 -3.28
C LEU A 384 -15.24 -29.04 -4.69
N HIS A 385 -14.03 -28.53 -4.94
CA HIS A 385 -13.58 -27.98 -6.22
C HIS A 385 -14.50 -26.90 -6.80
N ILE A 386 -15.18 -26.13 -5.93
CA ILE A 386 -16.10 -25.08 -6.36
C ILE A 386 -15.27 -23.85 -6.78
N PRO A 387 -15.39 -23.38 -8.05
CA PRO A 387 -14.70 -22.22 -8.55
C PRO A 387 -15.01 -20.95 -7.72
N ALA A 388 -14.01 -20.07 -7.53
CA ALA A 388 -14.14 -18.90 -6.66
C ALA A 388 -15.31 -17.98 -7.04
N GLU A 389 -15.54 -17.84 -8.35
CA GLU A 389 -16.62 -17.01 -8.93
C GLU A 389 -18.03 -17.56 -8.69
N LYS A 390 -18.17 -18.85 -8.36
CA LYS A 390 -19.48 -19.45 -8.08
C LYS A 390 -19.83 -19.45 -6.59
N ARG A 391 -18.83 -19.25 -5.69
CA ARG A 391 -19.00 -19.44 -4.24
C ARG A 391 -19.96 -18.41 -3.60
N TYR A 392 -20.05 -17.20 -4.13
CA TYR A 392 -20.95 -16.16 -3.61
C TYR A 392 -22.41 -16.40 -4.00
N ARG A 393 -22.66 -17.22 -5.05
CA ARG A 393 -24.02 -17.62 -5.49
C ARG A 393 -24.60 -18.76 -4.67
N ILE A 394 -23.79 -19.43 -3.84
CA ILE A 394 -24.24 -20.55 -3.01
C ILE A 394 -24.85 -19.99 -1.74
N PRO A 395 -26.15 -20.25 -1.48
CA PRO A 395 -26.80 -19.75 -0.28
C PRO A 395 -26.21 -20.38 0.97
N VAL A 396 -25.76 -19.56 1.91
CA VAL A 396 -25.33 -19.94 3.26
C VAL A 396 -26.46 -19.63 4.21
N ILE A 397 -26.86 -20.62 5.01
CA ILE A 397 -27.88 -20.52 6.01
C ILE A 397 -27.19 -20.31 7.36
N ALA A 398 -27.56 -19.28 8.08
CA ALA A 398 -27.00 -18.94 9.38
C ALA A 398 -28.11 -18.56 10.37
N ASP A 399 -27.84 -18.77 11.66
CA ASP A 399 -28.62 -18.25 12.77
C ASP A 399 -27.76 -17.25 13.59
N ASP A 400 -28.23 -16.82 14.76
CA ASP A 400 -27.55 -15.82 15.58
C ASP A 400 -26.17 -16.29 16.13
N ILE A 401 -25.91 -17.61 16.15
CA ILE A 401 -24.62 -18.17 16.58
C ILE A 401 -23.64 -18.30 15.41
N GLY A 402 -24.11 -18.58 14.18
CA GLY A 402 -23.25 -18.76 13.02
C GLY A 402 -23.84 -19.63 11.92
N VAL A 403 -22.98 -20.19 11.05
CA VAL A 403 -23.43 -20.98 9.91
C VAL A 403 -24.04 -22.32 10.36
N ILE A 404 -25.29 -22.54 9.97
CA ILE A 404 -26.03 -23.79 10.23
C ILE A 404 -26.10 -24.70 9.01
N GLY A 405 -25.82 -24.17 7.81
CA GLY A 405 -25.77 -24.99 6.63
C GLY A 405 -25.41 -24.26 5.35
N ILE A 406 -25.29 -25.03 4.29
CA ILE A 406 -25.03 -24.59 2.91
C ILE A 406 -26.07 -25.30 2.04
N ALA A 407 -26.83 -24.52 1.29
CA ALA A 407 -27.92 -25.05 0.46
C ALA A 407 -27.45 -26.22 -0.43
N GLN A 408 -28.23 -27.26 -0.48
CA GLN A 408 -27.99 -28.50 -1.25
C GLN A 408 -26.64 -29.21 -1.02
N THR A 409 -25.85 -28.73 -0.01
CA THR A 409 -24.45 -29.17 0.15
C THR A 409 -24.18 -29.77 1.54
N ALA A 410 -24.49 -29.03 2.62
CA ALA A 410 -24.14 -29.48 3.96
C ALA A 410 -25.05 -28.88 5.06
N VAL A 411 -25.20 -29.67 6.14
CA VAL A 411 -25.87 -29.27 7.37
C VAL A 411 -24.87 -29.31 8.53
N SER A 412 -24.88 -28.30 9.38
CA SER A 412 -24.05 -28.27 10.60
C SER A 412 -24.47 -29.36 11.58
N LYS A 413 -23.49 -30.02 12.21
CA LYS A 413 -23.69 -31.01 13.27
C LYS A 413 -24.62 -30.47 14.37
N ARG A 414 -24.55 -29.16 14.69
CA ARG A 414 -25.32 -28.50 15.73
C ARG A 414 -26.84 -28.60 15.52
N VAL A 415 -27.27 -28.47 14.27
CA VAL A 415 -28.70 -28.46 13.89
C VAL A 415 -29.12 -29.68 13.07
N ALA A 416 -28.28 -30.69 13.01
CA ALA A 416 -28.62 -31.90 12.31
C ALA A 416 -29.83 -32.64 12.95
N VAL A 417 -30.66 -33.19 12.10
CA VAL A 417 -31.83 -34.03 12.53
C VAL A 417 -31.32 -35.31 13.15
N ASP A 418 -31.84 -35.67 14.31
CA ASP A 418 -31.55 -36.89 15.05
C ASP A 418 -32.81 -37.52 15.67
N LYS A 419 -32.63 -38.56 16.50
CA LYS A 419 -33.73 -39.27 17.14
C LYS A 419 -34.55 -38.43 18.12
N SER A 420 -34.01 -37.31 18.58
CA SER A 420 -34.67 -36.40 19.54
C SER A 420 -35.48 -35.28 18.87
N THR A 421 -35.27 -35.08 17.55
CA THR A 421 -35.92 -34.04 16.77
C THR A 421 -37.44 -34.20 16.78
N LYS A 422 -38.16 -33.12 17.09
CA LYS A 422 -39.62 -33.07 17.05
C LYS A 422 -40.13 -32.32 15.82
N ASN A 423 -39.49 -31.19 15.50
CA ASN A 423 -39.87 -30.29 14.43
C ASN A 423 -38.73 -30.12 13.44
N ILE A 424 -39.03 -30.11 12.15
CA ILE A 424 -38.08 -29.94 11.05
C ILE A 424 -38.36 -28.60 10.35
N LEU A 425 -37.35 -27.72 10.32
CA LEU A 425 -37.38 -26.55 9.45
C LEU A 425 -36.95 -26.96 8.03
N ILE A 426 -37.73 -26.53 7.05
CA ILE A 426 -37.47 -26.76 5.62
C ILE A 426 -37.35 -25.39 4.96
N LEU A 427 -36.32 -25.23 4.14
CA LEU A 427 -36.12 -24.04 3.31
C LEU A 427 -36.15 -24.41 1.83
N LYS A 428 -36.90 -23.63 1.06
CA LYS A 428 -36.79 -23.56 -0.40
C LYS A 428 -36.26 -22.19 -0.75
N ILE A 429 -35.16 -22.17 -1.52
CA ILE A 429 -34.38 -20.96 -1.80
C ILE A 429 -34.39 -20.74 -3.32
N ARG A 430 -34.82 -19.56 -3.76
CA ARG A 430 -34.74 -19.16 -5.16
C ARG A 430 -33.78 -17.97 -5.28
N THR A 431 -32.86 -18.03 -6.23
CA THR A 431 -32.04 -16.90 -6.62
C THR A 431 -32.75 -16.08 -7.67
N GLU A 432 -32.97 -14.79 -7.46
CA GLU A 432 -33.32 -13.87 -8.53
C GLU A 432 -32.01 -13.35 -9.12
N ASP A 433 -31.65 -13.81 -10.32
CA ASP A 433 -30.68 -13.11 -11.15
C ASP A 433 -31.37 -11.82 -11.61
N LYS A 434 -31.00 -10.66 -11.02
CA LYS A 434 -31.31 -9.39 -11.67
C LYS A 434 -30.48 -9.34 -12.94
N ILE A 435 -31.16 -9.43 -14.07
CA ILE A 435 -30.64 -9.22 -15.42
C ILE A 435 -30.06 -7.81 -15.55
#